data_6f5d80f4d5453f0f8d31bae2f84e1161
#
_entry.id   6f5d80f4d5453f0f8d31bae2f84e1161
#
_cell.length_a   1.000
_cell.length_b   1.000
_cell.length_c   1.000
_cell.angle_alpha   90.00
_cell.angle_beta   90.00
_cell.angle_gamma   90.00
#
_symmetry.space_group_name_H-M   'P 1'
#
loop_
_entity.id
_entity.type
_entity.pdbx_description
1 polymer ?
#
loop_
_entity_poly.entity_id
_entity_poly.type
_entity_poly.pdbx_seq_one_letter_code
_entity_poly.pdbx_strand_id
1 'polypeptide(L)'
;MSGIFAAAIVMAAGMEASMAQEPASNLDSAKSRTQHLMGDIAPKLAELTDDVLYADIWERPQLSQRDRSLVTVSALIALNRPDQLRSHLVRAKANGLTEEQLVETITHMAFYSGWPSAVSAVAIAKEVFAEK
;
A
#
# COMPACT_ATOMS: atom_id res chain seq x y z
N MET A 1 47.88 -52.64 -34.14
CA MET A 1 47.66 -52.92 -32.77
C MET A 1 46.63 -52.01 -32.25
N SER A 2 45.51 -52.56 -31.90
CA SER A 2 44.18 -52.00 -31.84
C SER A 2 43.98 -51.07 -30.66
N GLY A 3 43.51 -49.89 -30.94
CA GLY A 3 42.99 -48.92 -29.95
C GLY A 3 41.48 -48.81 -30.11
N ILE A 4 40.76 -49.13 -29.07
CA ILE A 4 39.31 -49.14 -29.03
C ILE A 4 38.90 -47.76 -28.49
N PHE A 5 38.18 -46.99 -29.31
CA PHE A 5 37.54 -45.74 -28.88
C PHE A 5 36.22 -46.09 -28.18
N ALA A 6 36.12 -45.74 -26.89
CA ALA A 6 34.87 -45.77 -26.15
C ALA A 6 34.24 -44.36 -26.24
N ALA A 7 33.10 -44.26 -26.90
CA ALA A 7 32.28 -43.06 -26.95
C ALA A 7 31.46 -42.93 -25.66
N ALA A 8 31.71 -41.90 -24.87
CA ALA A 8 30.89 -41.52 -23.73
C ALA A 8 29.71 -40.65 -24.20
N ILE A 9 28.51 -41.18 -24.10
CA ILE A 9 27.26 -40.41 -24.31
C ILE A 9 27.01 -39.62 -23.06
N VAL A 10 27.15 -38.30 -23.15
CA VAL A 10 26.73 -37.38 -22.13
C VAL A 10 25.23 -37.09 -22.31
N MET A 11 24.41 -37.66 -21.45
CA MET A 11 23.01 -37.27 -21.33
C MET A 11 22.95 -35.87 -20.66
N ALA A 12 22.59 -34.85 -21.41
CA ALA A 12 22.21 -33.57 -20.89
C ALA A 12 20.81 -33.70 -20.25
N ALA A 13 20.78 -33.75 -18.93
CA ALA A 13 19.52 -33.58 -18.18
C ALA A 13 19.05 -32.14 -18.32
N GLY A 14 17.93 -31.97 -19.01
CA GLY A 14 17.24 -30.68 -19.10
C GLY A 14 16.77 -30.25 -17.71
N MET A 15 17.37 -29.21 -17.18
CA MET A 15 16.81 -28.45 -16.07
C MET A 15 15.71 -27.56 -16.65
N GLU A 16 14.48 -28.02 -16.60
CA GLU A 16 13.33 -27.14 -16.73
C GLU A 16 13.31 -26.24 -15.50
N ALA A 17 13.68 -24.98 -15.70
CA ALA A 17 13.47 -23.93 -14.73
C ALA A 17 11.96 -23.76 -14.56
N SER A 18 11.43 -24.33 -13.49
CA SER A 18 10.09 -24.00 -12.99
C SER A 18 10.08 -22.51 -12.68
N MET A 19 9.52 -21.73 -13.59
CA MET A 19 9.12 -20.34 -13.30
C MET A 19 8.06 -20.43 -12.23
N ALA A 20 8.45 -20.25 -10.96
CA ALA A 20 7.54 -20.05 -9.87
C ALA A 20 6.77 -18.77 -10.15
N GLN A 21 5.52 -18.93 -10.53
CA GLN A 21 4.54 -17.87 -10.67
C GLN A 21 4.34 -17.31 -9.28
N GLU A 22 4.90 -16.11 -9.01
CA GLU A 22 4.59 -15.38 -7.78
C GLU A 22 3.07 -15.13 -7.72
N PRO A 23 2.45 -15.32 -6.55
CA PRO A 23 0.99 -15.22 -6.46
C PRO A 23 0.55 -13.78 -6.65
N ALA A 24 -0.29 -13.55 -7.65
CA ALA A 24 -1.01 -12.30 -7.96
C ALA A 24 -2.00 -11.87 -6.84
N SER A 25 -1.87 -12.41 -5.62
CA SER A 25 -2.88 -12.30 -4.57
C SER A 25 -3.03 -10.91 -3.94
N ASN A 26 -2.01 -10.03 -4.01
CA ASN A 26 -2.09 -8.71 -3.38
C ASN A 26 -2.72 -7.62 -4.26
N LEU A 27 -2.61 -7.75 -5.57
CA LEU A 27 -3.27 -6.82 -6.51
C LEU A 27 -4.77 -7.10 -6.59
N ASP A 28 -5.17 -8.36 -6.57
CA ASP A 28 -6.58 -8.75 -6.59
C ASP A 28 -7.32 -8.38 -5.31
N SER A 29 -6.68 -8.45 -4.14
CA SER A 29 -7.32 -8.04 -2.88
C SER A 29 -7.48 -6.52 -2.77
N ALA A 30 -6.53 -5.72 -3.28
CA ALA A 30 -6.65 -4.26 -3.35
C ALA A 30 -7.73 -3.83 -4.37
N LYS A 31 -7.74 -4.44 -5.55
CA LYS A 31 -8.77 -4.23 -6.59
C LYS A 31 -10.16 -4.63 -6.08
N SER A 32 -10.28 -5.75 -5.39
CA SER A 32 -11.57 -6.19 -4.85
C SER A 32 -12.13 -5.23 -3.80
N ARG A 33 -11.29 -4.62 -2.96
CA ARG A 33 -11.73 -3.66 -1.94
C ARG A 33 -12.26 -2.37 -2.57
N THR A 34 -11.57 -1.82 -3.56
CA THR A 34 -11.99 -0.62 -4.29
C THR A 34 -13.23 -0.90 -5.12
N GLN A 35 -13.26 -2.05 -5.81
CA GLN A 35 -14.42 -2.48 -6.58
C GLN A 35 -15.66 -2.71 -5.69
N HIS A 36 -15.51 -3.29 -4.51
CA HIS A 36 -16.62 -3.43 -3.55
C HIS A 36 -17.13 -2.09 -3.04
N LEU A 37 -16.23 -1.11 -2.85
CA LEU A 37 -16.60 0.18 -2.28
C LEU A 37 -17.37 1.06 -3.27
N MET A 38 -16.99 1.06 -4.54
CA MET A 38 -17.52 2.02 -5.51
C MET A 38 -17.68 1.49 -6.93
N GLY A 39 -17.29 0.26 -7.21
CA GLY A 39 -17.26 -0.27 -8.57
C GLY A 39 -18.63 -0.43 -9.22
N ASP A 40 -19.68 -0.60 -8.45
CA ASP A 40 -21.07 -0.70 -8.91
C ASP A 40 -21.67 0.63 -9.34
N ILE A 41 -21.24 1.73 -8.72
CA ILE A 41 -21.76 3.09 -8.99
C ILE A 41 -20.78 3.91 -9.83
N ALA A 42 -19.48 3.78 -9.56
CA ALA A 42 -18.43 4.57 -10.18
C ALA A 42 -17.27 3.69 -10.69
N PRO A 43 -17.49 2.79 -11.64
CA PRO A 43 -16.47 1.83 -12.08
C PRO A 43 -15.20 2.50 -12.62
N LYS A 44 -15.33 3.65 -13.30
CA LYS A 44 -14.16 4.40 -13.77
C LYS A 44 -13.33 5.00 -12.62
N LEU A 45 -13.98 5.44 -11.55
CA LEU A 45 -13.28 5.92 -10.36
C LEU A 45 -12.54 4.77 -9.64
N ALA A 46 -13.17 3.60 -9.56
CA ALA A 46 -12.54 2.41 -9.00
C ALA A 46 -11.30 2.00 -9.82
N GLU A 47 -11.41 1.93 -11.14
CA GLU A 47 -10.28 1.67 -12.05
C GLU A 47 -9.14 2.68 -11.86
N LEU A 48 -9.43 3.98 -11.85
CA LEU A 48 -8.42 5.04 -11.66
C LEU A 48 -7.77 4.96 -10.27
N THR A 49 -8.51 4.54 -9.26
CA THR A 49 -7.98 4.35 -7.92
C THR A 49 -6.98 3.18 -7.88
N ASP A 50 -7.32 2.07 -8.51
CA ASP A 50 -6.44 0.90 -8.54
C ASP A 50 -5.25 1.12 -9.48
N ASP A 51 -5.49 1.49 -10.73
CA ASP A 51 -4.48 1.44 -11.79
C ASP A 51 -3.62 2.72 -11.85
N VAL A 52 -4.13 3.86 -11.41
CA VAL A 52 -3.39 5.13 -11.43
C VAL A 52 -2.94 5.53 -10.03
N LEU A 53 -3.86 5.65 -9.08
CA LEU A 53 -3.49 6.13 -7.76
C LEU A 53 -2.54 5.15 -7.07
N TYR A 54 -2.94 3.88 -6.92
CA TYR A 54 -2.14 2.92 -6.18
C TYR A 54 -1.03 2.25 -7.01
N ALA A 55 -1.31 1.84 -8.24
CA ALA A 55 -0.32 1.14 -9.06
C ALA A 55 0.74 2.06 -9.69
N ASP A 56 0.49 3.37 -9.82
CA ASP A 56 1.47 4.34 -10.35
C ASP A 56 1.86 5.37 -9.29
N ILE A 57 0.94 6.25 -8.87
CA ILE A 57 1.28 7.42 -8.04
C ILE A 57 1.91 7.01 -6.70
N TRP A 58 1.36 5.99 -6.02
CA TRP A 58 1.91 5.52 -4.76
C TRP A 58 3.24 4.77 -4.91
N GLU A 59 3.53 4.21 -6.09
CA GLU A 59 4.76 3.44 -6.36
C GLU A 59 5.91 4.30 -6.92
N ARG A 60 5.70 5.59 -7.16
CA ARG A 60 6.74 6.48 -7.68
C ARG A 60 7.87 6.66 -6.66
N PRO A 61 9.16 6.58 -7.09
CA PRO A 61 10.30 6.53 -6.18
C PRO A 61 10.67 7.87 -5.54
N GLN A 62 10.09 9.00 -6.00
CA GLN A 62 10.46 10.35 -5.54
C GLN A 62 10.02 10.64 -4.10
N LEU A 63 9.05 9.91 -3.57
CA LEU A 63 8.66 9.91 -2.16
C LEU A 63 8.54 8.48 -1.67
N SER A 64 8.98 8.23 -0.45
CA SER A 64 8.79 6.95 0.20
C SER A 64 7.29 6.69 0.49
N GLN A 65 6.89 5.42 0.63
CA GLN A 65 5.54 5.05 1.05
C GLN A 65 5.18 5.69 2.41
N ARG A 66 6.16 5.78 3.31
CA ARG A 66 6.03 6.44 4.60
C ARG A 66 5.69 7.93 4.45
N ASP A 67 6.43 8.64 3.61
CA ASP A 67 6.23 10.07 3.40
C ASP A 67 4.93 10.36 2.64
N ARG A 68 4.56 9.51 1.69
CA ARG A 68 3.23 9.57 1.04
C ARG A 68 2.11 9.44 2.06
N SER A 69 2.24 8.50 3.00
CA SER A 69 1.26 8.33 4.08
C SER A 69 1.18 9.56 4.98
N LEU A 70 2.31 10.15 5.34
CA LEU A 70 2.35 11.38 6.16
C LEU A 70 1.65 12.55 5.46
N VAL A 71 1.95 12.78 4.18
CA VAL A 71 1.31 13.82 3.36
C VAL A 71 -0.20 13.58 3.24
N THR A 72 -0.61 12.33 2.99
CA THR A 72 -2.03 11.97 2.83
C THR A 72 -2.80 12.15 4.14
N VAL A 73 -2.25 11.67 5.26
CA VAL A 73 -2.85 11.86 6.60
C VAL A 73 -3.00 13.35 6.92
N SER A 74 -1.97 14.15 6.67
CA SER A 74 -2.00 15.60 6.87
C SER A 74 -3.10 16.28 6.04
N ALA A 75 -3.23 15.91 4.76
CA ALA A 75 -4.27 16.42 3.89
C ALA A 75 -5.69 16.06 4.38
N LEU A 76 -5.89 14.80 4.81
CA LEU A 76 -7.19 14.34 5.31
C LEU A 76 -7.60 15.00 6.63
N ILE A 77 -6.63 15.32 7.51
CA ILE A 77 -6.86 16.12 8.70
C ILE A 77 -7.28 17.53 8.29
N ALA A 78 -6.53 18.20 7.42
CA ALA A 78 -6.80 19.56 6.98
C ALA A 78 -8.17 19.69 6.30
N LEU A 79 -8.53 18.71 5.48
CA LEU A 79 -9.82 18.66 4.77
C LEU A 79 -10.98 18.14 5.62
N ASN A 80 -10.72 17.76 6.87
CA ASN A 80 -11.69 17.15 7.78
C ASN A 80 -12.44 15.98 7.13
N ARG A 81 -11.68 14.92 6.77
CA ARG A 81 -12.20 13.70 6.15
C ARG A 81 -12.02 12.49 7.09
N PRO A 82 -12.81 12.37 8.17
CA PRO A 82 -12.60 11.36 9.20
C PRO A 82 -12.72 9.92 8.68
N ASP A 83 -13.66 9.65 7.78
CA ASP A 83 -13.87 8.30 7.25
C ASP A 83 -12.66 7.80 6.47
N GLN A 84 -12.09 8.63 5.59
CA GLN A 84 -10.89 8.29 4.83
C GLN A 84 -9.65 8.29 5.73
N LEU A 85 -9.60 9.18 6.73
CA LEU A 85 -8.50 9.25 7.69
C LEU A 85 -8.30 7.92 8.43
N ARG A 86 -9.38 7.23 8.81
CA ARG A 86 -9.31 5.91 9.46
C ARG A 86 -8.44 4.92 8.68
N SER A 87 -8.76 4.68 7.43
CA SER A 87 -8.02 3.73 6.59
C SER A 87 -6.60 4.19 6.30
N HIS A 88 -6.36 5.49 6.19
CA HIS A 88 -5.03 6.03 5.94
C HIS A 88 -4.14 6.05 7.19
N LEU A 89 -4.68 6.13 8.41
CA LEU A 89 -3.91 5.91 9.64
C LEU A 89 -3.43 4.46 9.74
N VAL A 90 -4.27 3.48 9.41
CA VAL A 90 -3.86 2.07 9.35
C VAL A 90 -2.74 1.88 8.32
N ARG A 91 -2.89 2.42 7.12
CA ARG A 91 -1.86 2.37 6.07
C ARG A 91 -0.57 3.07 6.49
N ALA A 92 -0.65 4.21 7.17
CA ALA A 92 0.50 4.96 7.65
C ALA A 92 1.33 4.15 8.66
N LYS A 93 0.68 3.44 9.58
CA LYS A 93 1.36 2.50 10.49
C LYS A 93 2.04 1.37 9.71
N ALA A 94 1.36 0.76 8.75
CA ALA A 94 1.93 -0.29 7.89
C ALA A 94 3.13 0.20 7.07
N ASN A 95 3.14 1.46 6.67
CA ASN A 95 4.23 2.11 5.94
C ASN A 95 5.34 2.68 6.84
N GLY A 96 5.30 2.41 8.15
CA GLY A 96 6.40 2.69 9.08
C GLY A 96 6.28 3.99 9.88
N LEU A 97 5.12 4.66 9.88
CA LEU A 97 4.85 5.73 10.83
C LEU A 97 4.44 5.17 12.19
N THR A 98 5.07 5.66 13.26
CA THR A 98 4.70 5.29 14.63
C THR A 98 3.43 6.04 15.07
N GLU A 99 2.73 5.48 16.07
CA GLU A 99 1.57 6.16 16.67
C GLU A 99 1.96 7.53 17.23
N GLU A 100 3.14 7.64 17.87
CA GLU A 100 3.68 8.90 18.37
C GLU A 100 3.86 9.93 17.25
N GLN A 101 4.41 9.53 16.09
CA GLN A 101 4.58 10.41 14.93
C GLN A 101 3.23 10.85 14.35
N LEU A 102 2.24 9.97 14.34
CA LEU A 102 0.89 10.29 13.87
C LEU A 102 0.17 11.25 14.84
N VAL A 103 0.32 11.06 16.15
CA VAL A 103 -0.20 12.00 17.17
C VAL A 103 0.46 13.36 17.03
N GLU A 104 1.79 13.42 16.85
CA GLU A 104 2.50 14.68 16.62
C GLU A 104 2.05 15.37 15.33
N THR A 105 1.79 14.59 14.27
CA THR A 105 1.21 15.12 13.02
C THR A 105 -0.15 15.79 13.27
N ILE A 106 -1.03 15.15 14.04
CA ILE A 106 -2.34 15.72 14.38
C ILE A 106 -2.16 17.01 15.20
N THR A 107 -1.25 17.00 16.18
CA THR A 107 -0.92 18.16 17.00
C THR A 107 -0.42 19.32 16.14
N HIS A 108 0.52 19.06 15.26
CA HIS A 108 1.05 20.05 14.33
C HIS A 108 -0.04 20.64 13.43
N MET A 109 -0.87 19.77 12.85
CA MET A 109 -1.95 20.18 11.95
C MET A 109 -3.03 21.03 12.63
N ALA A 110 -3.19 20.99 13.96
CA ALA A 110 -4.10 21.86 14.69
C ALA A 110 -3.81 23.35 14.45
N PHE A 111 -2.53 23.71 14.29
CA PHE A 111 -2.08 25.07 14.04
C PHE A 111 -2.25 25.53 12.58
N TYR A 112 -2.35 24.59 11.63
CA TYR A 112 -2.48 24.89 10.21
C TYR A 112 -3.89 24.67 9.66
N SER A 113 -4.68 23.78 10.27
CA SER A 113 -6.03 23.42 9.78
C SER A 113 -7.14 23.67 10.79
N GLY A 114 -6.79 24.14 11.99
CA GLY A 114 -7.74 24.46 13.05
C GLY A 114 -8.01 23.33 14.03
N TRP A 115 -8.36 23.71 15.24
CA TRP A 115 -8.59 22.80 16.37
C TRP A 115 -9.69 21.78 16.12
N PRO A 116 -10.87 22.14 15.55
CA PRO A 116 -11.93 21.16 15.31
C PRO A 116 -11.50 19.99 14.43
N SER A 117 -10.72 20.24 13.39
CA SER A 117 -10.17 19.18 12.51
C SER A 117 -9.22 18.24 13.26
N ALA A 118 -8.35 18.80 14.10
CA ALA A 118 -7.42 18.03 14.91
C ALA A 118 -8.15 17.18 15.97
N VAL A 119 -9.15 17.73 16.64
CA VAL A 119 -9.96 16.98 17.63
C VAL A 119 -10.70 15.81 16.97
N SER A 120 -11.28 16.01 15.80
CA SER A 120 -11.89 14.94 15.01
C SER A 120 -10.87 13.86 14.66
N ALA A 121 -9.67 14.25 14.25
CA ALA A 121 -8.59 13.31 13.94
C ALA A 121 -8.12 12.50 15.16
N VAL A 122 -8.04 13.14 16.35
CA VAL A 122 -7.70 12.43 17.61
C VAL A 122 -8.74 11.34 17.91
N ALA A 123 -10.03 11.64 17.74
CA ALA A 123 -11.08 10.64 17.98
C ALA A 123 -10.90 9.40 17.09
N ILE A 124 -10.62 9.58 15.80
CA ILE A 124 -10.34 8.49 14.87
C ILE A 124 -9.03 7.75 15.23
N ALA A 125 -7.97 8.46 15.57
CA ALA A 125 -6.70 7.86 15.96
C ALA A 125 -6.84 6.97 17.19
N LYS A 126 -7.61 7.39 18.21
CA LYS A 126 -7.89 6.56 19.40
C LYS A 126 -8.55 5.23 19.04
N GLU A 127 -9.48 5.22 18.11
CA GLU A 127 -10.15 4.00 17.66
C GLU A 127 -9.17 3.09 16.92
N VAL A 128 -8.42 3.64 15.95
CA VAL A 128 -7.45 2.89 15.14
C VAL A 128 -6.31 2.31 15.98
N PHE A 129 -5.83 3.05 16.99
CA PHE A 129 -4.72 2.58 17.84
C PHE A 129 -5.16 1.57 18.91
N ALA A 130 -6.45 1.52 19.23
CA ALA A 130 -7.02 0.50 20.12
C ALA A 130 -7.21 -0.86 19.45
N GLU A 131 -7.30 -0.90 18.12
CA GLU A 131 -7.39 -2.13 17.33
C GLU A 131 -6.01 -2.82 17.29
N LYS A 132 -5.87 -3.97 17.99
CA LYS A 132 -4.64 -4.77 18.03
C LYS A 132 -4.68 -5.91 17.03
#